data_c28bbdd7a85b60ae9f3ddf81ef114fa3
#
_entry.id   c28bbdd7a85b60ae9f3ddf81ef114fa3
#
_cell.length_a   1.000
_cell.length_b   1.000
_cell.length_c   1.000
_cell.angle_alpha   90.00
_cell.angle_beta   90.00
_cell.angle_gamma   90.00
#
_symmetry.space_group_name_H-M   'P 1'
#
loop_
_entity.id
_entity.type
_entity.pdbx_description
1 polymer ?
#
loop_
_entity_poly.entity_id
_entity_poly.type
_entity_poly.pdbx_seq_one_letter_code
_entity_poly.pdbx_strand_id
1 'polypeptide(L)'
;MYPYNPHSQRAEEFINHEEILETLAYAEENKHNIPLIDSIIEKAKLRKGLSHREAMVLLDCDIPEKNEEIYALAKQIKQDFYGNRIVMFAPLYLSNYCVNGCVYCPYHAKNKHIRRKKLTQEEIVREVTALQDMGHKRLALETGEDPVNNPIEYVLESIQTIYSIKHKNGAIRRVNVNIAATTVENYRRLKDAGIGTYILFQETYHKESYERLHPTGPKHDYAYHTEAMDRAMEGGIDDVGIGVLFGLELYRYEFAGLLMHAEHLESVFGVGPHTISVPRIRHADDIDPSAFDNGIDDDTFAKIVACIRVAVPYTGMIVSTRESQESRERVLSLGVSQISGGSSTSVGGYYEKEAEEDNSAQFDVSDNRTLDEIVKWLMDLGYVPSFCTACYREGRTGDRFMSLCKSGQIQNCCLPNALMTLKEYLIDYAAPKTKEIGEKLILEEIKSIPKEKIQEIVRKNLVEIEKGNRDFRF
;
A
#
# COMPACT_ATOMS: atom_id res chain seq x y z
N MET A 1 21.88 -13.02 -23.08
CA MET A 1 21.16 -11.80 -22.69
C MET A 1 19.79 -11.86 -23.36
N TYR A 2 18.72 -11.70 -22.62
CA TYR A 2 17.34 -11.77 -23.14
C TYR A 2 16.89 -10.37 -23.54
N PRO A 3 16.12 -10.18 -24.63
CA PRO A 3 15.50 -8.89 -24.93
C PRO A 3 14.37 -8.56 -23.92
N TYR A 4 14.13 -7.28 -23.71
CA TYR A 4 12.98 -6.83 -22.90
C TYR A 4 11.66 -7.34 -23.50
N ASN A 5 10.85 -7.97 -22.65
CA ASN A 5 9.55 -8.50 -23.06
C ASN A 5 8.55 -8.44 -21.89
N PRO A 6 7.66 -7.44 -21.85
CA PRO A 6 6.65 -7.32 -20.79
C PRO A 6 5.61 -8.46 -20.79
N HIS A 7 5.50 -9.25 -21.86
CA HIS A 7 4.60 -10.41 -21.92
C HIS A 7 5.26 -11.72 -21.45
N SER A 8 6.54 -11.71 -21.10
CA SER A 8 7.24 -12.91 -20.63
C SER A 8 6.85 -13.22 -19.18
N GLN A 9 6.84 -14.50 -18.84
CA GLN A 9 6.70 -14.97 -17.45
C GLN A 9 8.06 -15.15 -16.76
N ARG A 10 9.15 -14.70 -17.37
CA ARG A 10 10.50 -14.81 -16.82
C ARG A 10 10.94 -13.48 -16.27
N ALA A 11 11.28 -13.44 -14.98
CA ALA A 11 11.68 -12.23 -14.28
C ALA A 11 12.71 -11.37 -15.04
N GLU A 12 13.77 -11.97 -15.56
CA GLU A 12 14.90 -11.28 -16.24
C GLU A 12 14.53 -10.75 -17.63
N GLU A 13 13.37 -11.11 -18.18
CA GLU A 13 12.87 -10.61 -19.46
C GLU A 13 11.93 -9.42 -19.28
N PHE A 14 11.05 -9.45 -18.27
CA PHE A 14 10.16 -8.32 -18.00
C PHE A 14 10.78 -7.28 -17.04
N ILE A 15 11.72 -7.67 -16.19
CA ILE A 15 12.63 -6.77 -15.47
C ILE A 15 14.00 -6.87 -16.14
N ASN A 16 14.13 -6.26 -17.30
CA ASN A 16 15.31 -6.39 -18.10
C ASN A 16 16.36 -5.35 -17.73
N HIS A 17 17.54 -5.82 -17.30
CA HIS A 17 18.62 -4.95 -16.82
C HIS A 17 19.09 -3.95 -17.90
N GLU A 18 19.28 -4.41 -19.12
CA GLU A 18 19.75 -3.57 -20.23
C GLU A 18 18.71 -2.50 -20.58
N GLU A 19 17.43 -2.87 -20.64
CA GLU A 19 16.33 -1.91 -20.85
C GLU A 19 16.29 -0.84 -19.75
N ILE A 20 16.55 -1.22 -18.49
CA ILE A 20 16.63 -0.25 -17.40
C ILE A 20 17.81 0.71 -17.64
N LEU A 21 19.01 0.19 -17.96
CA LEU A 21 20.18 1.03 -18.22
C LEU A 21 19.96 1.98 -19.40
N GLU A 22 19.37 1.49 -20.50
CA GLU A 22 18.99 2.32 -21.64
C GLU A 22 17.96 3.40 -21.26
N THR A 23 16.99 3.05 -20.42
CA THR A 23 15.99 3.99 -19.89
C THR A 23 16.64 5.10 -19.07
N LEU A 24 17.58 4.75 -18.18
CA LEU A 24 18.32 5.73 -17.38
C LEU A 24 19.16 6.67 -18.27
N ALA A 25 19.86 6.12 -19.26
CA ALA A 25 20.66 6.91 -20.20
C ALA A 25 19.77 7.85 -21.03
N TYR A 26 18.67 7.34 -21.58
CA TYR A 26 17.69 8.13 -22.34
C TYR A 26 17.11 9.28 -21.52
N ALA A 27 16.74 9.03 -20.27
CA ALA A 27 16.18 10.05 -19.39
C ALA A 27 17.23 11.13 -19.06
N GLU A 28 18.48 10.75 -18.77
CA GLU A 28 19.58 11.69 -18.51
C GLU A 28 19.84 12.62 -19.71
N GLU A 29 19.82 12.08 -20.93
CA GLU A 29 19.99 12.87 -22.16
C GLU A 29 18.82 13.84 -22.41
N ASN A 30 17.63 13.50 -21.93
CA ASN A 30 16.38 14.22 -22.22
C ASN A 30 15.80 15.02 -21.03
N LYS A 31 16.44 15.04 -19.89
CA LYS A 31 15.92 15.72 -18.67
C LYS A 31 15.69 17.24 -18.83
N HIS A 32 16.31 17.85 -19.84
CA HIS A 32 16.13 19.27 -20.22
C HIS A 32 15.41 19.46 -21.57
N ASN A 33 14.96 18.41 -22.20
CA ASN A 33 14.26 18.45 -23.48
C ASN A 33 12.81 18.91 -23.29
N ILE A 34 12.61 20.22 -23.20
CA ILE A 34 11.31 20.84 -22.93
C ILE A 34 10.22 20.33 -23.89
N PRO A 35 10.42 20.30 -25.23
CA PRO A 35 9.38 19.79 -26.14
C PRO A 35 8.97 18.35 -25.86
N LEU A 36 9.92 17.47 -25.48
CA LEU A 36 9.64 16.10 -25.12
C LEU A 36 8.87 16.04 -23.78
N ILE A 37 9.35 16.76 -22.76
CA ILE A 37 8.71 16.82 -21.45
C ILE A 37 7.26 17.30 -21.58
N ASP A 38 7.02 18.36 -22.36
CA ASP A 38 5.68 18.88 -22.63
C ASP A 38 4.79 17.83 -23.31
N SER A 39 5.33 17.11 -24.29
CA SER A 39 4.57 16.04 -24.96
C SER A 39 4.20 14.90 -24.02
N ILE A 40 5.09 14.53 -23.08
CA ILE A 40 4.83 13.50 -22.07
C ILE A 40 3.76 13.99 -21.07
N ILE A 41 3.85 15.23 -20.63
CA ILE A 41 2.85 15.84 -19.73
C ILE A 41 1.46 15.86 -20.41
N GLU A 42 1.39 16.28 -21.68
CA GLU A 42 0.12 16.26 -22.45
C GLU A 42 -0.44 14.84 -22.61
N LYS A 43 0.42 13.85 -22.87
CA LYS A 43 0.02 12.44 -22.90
C LYS A 43 -0.52 11.98 -21.52
N ALA A 44 0.13 12.35 -20.44
CA ALA A 44 -0.28 12.00 -19.09
C ALA A 44 -1.65 12.60 -18.71
N LYS A 45 -2.01 13.78 -19.23
CA LYS A 45 -3.34 14.38 -19.05
C LYS A 45 -4.48 13.51 -19.60
N LEU A 46 -4.19 12.57 -20.50
CA LEU A 46 -5.17 11.59 -21.00
C LEU A 46 -5.50 10.49 -19.97
N ARG A 47 -4.73 10.39 -18.89
CA ARG A 47 -4.92 9.44 -17.77
C ARG A 47 -4.87 7.97 -18.19
N LYS A 48 -4.11 7.66 -19.23
CA LYS A 48 -3.93 6.29 -19.75
C LYS A 48 -2.62 5.62 -19.30
N GLY A 49 -1.83 6.34 -18.49
CA GLY A 49 -0.51 5.91 -18.06
C GLY A 49 0.61 6.36 -18.99
N LEU A 50 1.84 6.19 -18.51
CA LEU A 50 3.07 6.44 -19.23
C LEU A 50 3.93 5.17 -19.24
N SER A 51 4.77 5.02 -20.25
CA SER A 51 5.81 3.99 -20.22
C SER A 51 6.90 4.32 -19.19
N HIS A 52 7.64 3.30 -18.75
CA HIS A 52 8.78 3.48 -17.85
C HIS A 52 9.80 4.49 -18.40
N ARG A 53 10.06 4.51 -19.71
CA ARG A 53 10.97 5.50 -20.36
C ARG A 53 10.45 6.93 -20.26
N GLU A 54 9.17 7.14 -20.57
CA GLU A 54 8.52 8.47 -20.45
C GLU A 54 8.49 8.96 -19.01
N ALA A 55 8.10 8.09 -18.09
CA ALA A 55 8.05 8.43 -16.67
C ALA A 55 9.43 8.73 -16.08
N MET A 56 10.49 8.05 -16.56
CA MET A 56 11.86 8.32 -16.13
C MET A 56 12.34 9.70 -16.59
N VAL A 57 11.96 10.16 -17.78
CA VAL A 57 12.26 11.54 -18.24
C VAL A 57 11.64 12.56 -17.30
N LEU A 58 10.39 12.33 -16.84
CA LEU A 58 9.75 13.21 -15.84
C LEU A 58 10.45 13.15 -14.48
N LEU A 59 10.90 11.97 -14.05
CA LEU A 59 11.60 11.80 -12.79
C LEU A 59 12.96 12.54 -12.80
N ASP A 60 13.70 12.47 -13.89
CA ASP A 60 15.01 13.11 -14.02
C ASP A 60 14.93 14.59 -14.34
N CYS A 61 13.79 15.09 -14.80
CA CYS A 61 13.61 16.51 -15.09
C CYS A 61 13.91 17.35 -13.83
N ASP A 62 14.85 18.28 -13.94
CA ASP A 62 15.26 19.20 -12.87
C ASP A 62 14.86 20.66 -13.14
N ILE A 63 14.01 20.91 -14.15
CA ILE A 63 13.46 22.23 -14.49
C ILE A 63 12.35 22.56 -13.50
N PRO A 64 12.50 23.61 -12.65
CA PRO A 64 11.55 23.89 -11.57
C PRO A 64 10.11 24.05 -12.05
N GLU A 65 9.87 24.79 -13.12
CA GLU A 65 8.55 25.06 -13.67
C GLU A 65 7.87 23.78 -14.15
N LYS A 66 8.65 22.85 -14.75
CA LYS A 66 8.14 21.55 -15.18
C LYS A 66 7.84 20.62 -14.01
N ASN A 67 8.61 20.69 -12.95
CA ASN A 67 8.35 19.94 -11.72
C ASN A 67 7.03 20.39 -11.07
N GLU A 68 6.76 21.72 -11.04
CA GLU A 68 5.47 22.22 -10.56
C GLU A 68 4.29 21.73 -11.43
N GLU A 69 4.45 21.70 -12.76
CA GLU A 69 3.44 21.13 -13.66
C GLU A 69 3.21 19.63 -13.38
N ILE A 70 4.27 18.85 -13.16
CA ILE A 70 4.18 17.41 -12.82
C ILE A 70 3.45 17.22 -11.48
N TYR A 71 3.79 18.02 -10.46
CA TYR A 71 3.12 17.95 -9.16
C TYR A 71 1.65 18.36 -9.23
N ALA A 72 1.33 19.41 -9.98
CA ALA A 72 -0.05 19.82 -10.20
C ALA A 72 -0.86 18.74 -10.92
N LEU A 73 -0.26 18.08 -11.93
CA LEU A 73 -0.89 16.99 -12.67
C LEU A 73 -1.09 15.75 -11.78
N ALA A 74 -0.12 15.37 -10.97
CA ALA A 74 -0.23 14.26 -10.03
C ALA A 74 -1.37 14.48 -9.03
N LYS A 75 -1.47 15.69 -8.48
CA LYS A 75 -2.57 16.10 -7.59
C LYS A 75 -3.92 16.00 -8.29
N GLN A 76 -4.02 16.49 -9.53
CA GLN A 76 -5.26 16.43 -10.32
C GLN A 76 -5.65 14.99 -10.63
N ILE A 77 -4.71 14.13 -11.05
CA ILE A 77 -4.97 12.71 -11.33
C ILE A 77 -5.47 12.00 -10.07
N LYS A 78 -4.83 12.24 -8.92
CA LYS A 78 -5.32 11.69 -7.65
C LYS A 78 -6.76 12.11 -7.38
N GLN A 79 -7.07 13.40 -7.55
CA GLN A 79 -8.42 13.93 -7.32
C GLN A 79 -9.45 13.28 -8.25
N ASP A 80 -9.09 13.06 -9.51
CA ASP A 80 -10.00 12.48 -10.51
C ASP A 80 -10.33 11.01 -10.24
N PHE A 81 -9.35 10.22 -9.78
CA PHE A 81 -9.54 8.78 -9.52
C PHE A 81 -10.03 8.49 -8.10
N TYR A 82 -9.48 9.19 -7.13
CA TYR A 82 -9.67 8.87 -5.71
C TYR A 82 -10.43 9.94 -4.92
N GLY A 83 -10.58 11.15 -5.49
CA GLY A 83 -11.11 12.29 -4.75
C GLY A 83 -10.21 12.62 -3.55
N ASN A 84 -10.83 13.17 -2.52
CA ASN A 84 -10.15 13.51 -1.25
C ASN A 84 -10.22 12.40 -0.19
N ARG A 85 -10.70 11.19 -0.51
CA ARG A 85 -10.74 10.08 0.43
C ARG A 85 -9.38 9.43 0.62
N ILE A 86 -9.08 9.08 1.87
CA ILE A 86 -7.86 8.34 2.26
C ILE A 86 -8.29 7.07 2.99
N VAL A 87 -7.86 5.92 2.46
CA VAL A 87 -8.18 4.61 3.06
C VAL A 87 -7.28 4.35 4.24
N MET A 88 -7.88 3.93 5.37
CA MET A 88 -7.18 3.62 6.61
C MET A 88 -7.03 2.11 6.80
N PHE A 89 -5.86 1.70 7.29
CA PHE A 89 -5.59 0.32 7.73
C PHE A 89 -4.58 0.28 8.88
N ALA A 90 -4.41 -0.88 9.48
CA ALA A 90 -3.32 -1.16 10.41
C ALA A 90 -2.59 -2.44 10.01
N PRO A 91 -1.26 -2.54 10.19
CA PRO A 91 -0.56 -3.80 10.10
C PRO A 91 -0.89 -4.67 11.33
N LEU A 92 -0.86 -5.99 11.16
CA LEU A 92 -0.89 -6.96 12.26
C LEU A 92 0.20 -7.98 12.03
N TYR A 93 1.22 -7.92 12.86
CA TYR A 93 2.36 -8.84 12.82
C TYR A 93 2.01 -10.12 13.57
N LEU A 94 1.88 -11.22 12.82
CA LEU A 94 1.54 -12.53 13.38
C LEU A 94 2.76 -13.25 13.96
N SER A 95 3.93 -13.07 13.34
CA SER A 95 5.16 -13.75 13.74
C SER A 95 6.39 -13.06 13.14
N ASN A 96 7.47 -13.00 13.92
CA ASN A 96 8.79 -12.56 13.46
C ASN A 96 9.80 -13.72 13.29
N TYR A 97 9.36 -14.98 13.36
CA TYR A 97 10.20 -16.11 12.96
C TYR A 97 10.47 -16.05 11.46
N CYS A 98 11.78 -16.07 11.10
CA CYS A 98 12.20 -16.00 9.69
C CYS A 98 13.49 -16.78 9.49
N VAL A 99 13.59 -17.52 8.37
CA VAL A 99 14.76 -18.30 7.97
C VAL A 99 15.68 -17.55 7.00
N ASN A 100 15.26 -16.40 6.48
CA ASN A 100 16.03 -15.61 5.53
C ASN A 100 17.14 -14.80 6.19
N GLY A 101 18.15 -14.43 5.40
CA GLY A 101 19.27 -13.62 5.81
C GLY A 101 19.24 -12.17 5.32
N CYS A 102 18.06 -11.58 5.12
CA CYS A 102 17.91 -10.22 4.58
C CYS A 102 18.64 -9.18 5.44
N VAL A 103 19.64 -8.50 4.89
CA VAL A 103 20.53 -7.61 5.65
C VAL A 103 19.89 -6.29 6.08
N TYR A 104 18.69 -5.99 5.61
CA TYR A 104 17.91 -4.77 5.90
C TYR A 104 16.69 -5.03 6.82
N CYS A 105 16.49 -6.27 7.27
CA CYS A 105 15.33 -6.66 8.06
C CYS A 105 15.75 -7.24 9.42
N PRO A 106 15.26 -6.73 10.54
CA PRO A 106 15.64 -7.24 11.87
C PRO A 106 15.19 -8.70 12.09
N TYR A 107 14.25 -9.21 11.28
CA TYR A 107 13.79 -10.59 11.38
C TYR A 107 14.78 -11.62 10.79
N HIS A 108 15.91 -11.17 10.20
CA HIS A 108 16.88 -12.08 9.60
C HIS A 108 17.37 -13.16 10.59
N ALA A 109 17.62 -14.35 10.07
CA ALA A 109 17.92 -15.54 10.89
C ALA A 109 19.15 -15.40 11.81
N LYS A 110 20.10 -14.52 11.44
CA LYS A 110 21.33 -14.26 12.21
C LYS A 110 21.13 -13.31 13.39
N ASN A 111 20.04 -12.52 13.42
CA ASN A 111 19.76 -11.63 14.55
C ASN A 111 19.40 -12.48 15.79
N LYS A 112 20.28 -12.45 16.79
CA LYS A 112 20.12 -13.18 18.06
C LYS A 112 19.58 -12.28 19.19
N HIS A 113 19.45 -10.98 18.93
CA HIS A 113 19.00 -9.99 19.91
C HIS A 113 17.49 -9.86 19.91
N ILE A 114 16.85 -9.97 18.74
CA ILE A 114 15.39 -9.85 18.62
C ILE A 114 14.67 -10.99 19.35
N ARG A 115 13.68 -10.64 20.16
CA ARG A 115 12.80 -11.63 20.78
C ARG A 115 11.89 -12.25 19.72
N ARG A 116 12.06 -13.55 19.46
CA ARG A 116 11.20 -14.30 18.54
C ARG A 116 9.86 -14.58 19.20
N LYS A 117 8.78 -14.19 18.50
CA LYS A 117 7.40 -14.38 18.94
C LYS A 117 6.53 -14.79 17.73
N LYS A 118 5.56 -15.63 18.03
CA LYS A 118 4.47 -16.02 17.13
C LYS A 118 3.19 -15.98 17.96
N LEU A 119 2.16 -15.30 17.46
CA LEU A 119 0.88 -15.20 18.17
C LEU A 119 0.15 -16.56 18.14
N THR A 120 -0.39 -16.94 19.29
CA THR A 120 -1.42 -17.99 19.37
C THR A 120 -2.76 -17.44 18.85
N GLN A 121 -3.73 -18.31 18.60
CA GLN A 121 -5.06 -17.85 18.16
C GLN A 121 -5.75 -16.99 19.24
N GLU A 122 -5.53 -17.27 20.53
CA GLU A 122 -6.02 -16.47 21.66
C GLU A 122 -5.36 -15.09 21.71
N GLU A 123 -4.05 -15.01 21.42
CA GLU A 123 -3.35 -13.72 21.31
C GLU A 123 -3.84 -12.93 20.10
N ILE A 124 -4.11 -13.56 18.96
CA ILE A 124 -4.72 -12.90 17.79
C ILE A 124 -6.09 -12.32 18.16
N VAL A 125 -6.92 -13.04 18.93
CA VAL A 125 -8.22 -12.51 19.41
C VAL A 125 -8.01 -11.25 20.24
N ARG A 126 -7.02 -11.21 21.15
CA ARG A 126 -6.73 -10.01 21.97
C ARG A 126 -6.24 -8.83 21.13
N GLU A 127 -5.29 -9.06 20.23
CA GLU A 127 -4.76 -8.04 19.32
C GLU A 127 -5.86 -7.44 18.43
N VAL A 128 -6.67 -8.28 17.82
CA VAL A 128 -7.76 -7.84 16.93
C VAL A 128 -8.86 -7.12 17.72
N THR A 129 -9.16 -7.55 18.95
CA THR A 129 -10.10 -6.83 19.83
C THR A 129 -9.59 -5.43 20.13
N ALA A 130 -8.29 -5.27 20.44
CA ALA A 130 -7.68 -3.96 20.66
C ALA A 130 -7.75 -3.09 19.39
N LEU A 131 -7.48 -3.65 18.21
CA LEU A 131 -7.61 -2.95 16.93
C LEU A 131 -9.06 -2.55 16.61
N GLN A 132 -10.03 -3.39 16.96
CA GLN A 132 -11.45 -3.06 16.82
C GLN A 132 -11.88 -1.95 17.79
N ASP A 133 -11.34 -1.92 19.02
CA ASP A 133 -11.58 -0.83 19.98
C ASP A 133 -11.00 0.50 19.51
N MET A 134 -9.94 0.49 18.70
CA MET A 134 -9.42 1.68 18.02
C MET A 134 -10.31 2.13 16.85
N GLY A 135 -11.13 1.23 16.28
CA GLY A 135 -12.02 1.52 15.15
C GLY A 135 -11.56 0.96 13.81
N HIS A 136 -10.48 0.18 13.76
CA HIS A 136 -10.00 -0.42 12.51
C HIS A 136 -11.01 -1.43 11.93
N LYS A 137 -11.12 -1.45 10.59
CA LYS A 137 -11.95 -2.37 9.80
C LYS A 137 -11.15 -3.15 8.77
N ARG A 138 -9.89 -2.76 8.53
CA ARG A 138 -8.98 -3.35 7.55
C ARG A 138 -7.61 -3.58 8.18
N LEU A 139 -7.07 -4.77 7.97
CA LEU A 139 -5.72 -5.14 8.41
C LEU A 139 -4.83 -5.53 7.24
N ALA A 140 -3.52 -5.34 7.41
CA ALA A 140 -2.48 -5.97 6.62
C ALA A 140 -1.74 -6.96 7.52
N LEU A 141 -1.82 -8.26 7.20
CA LEU A 141 -1.14 -9.31 7.95
C LEU A 141 0.31 -9.41 7.50
N GLU A 142 1.20 -9.44 8.47
CA GLU A 142 2.64 -9.52 8.27
C GLU A 142 3.21 -10.76 8.98
N THR A 143 4.07 -11.51 8.30
CA THR A 143 4.83 -12.60 8.94
C THR A 143 6.18 -12.80 8.29
N GLY A 144 7.18 -13.19 9.07
CA GLY A 144 8.43 -13.69 8.55
C GLY A 144 8.24 -15.03 7.82
N GLU A 145 9.15 -15.34 6.93
CA GLU A 145 9.15 -16.61 6.18
C GLU A 145 9.81 -17.72 7.02
N ASP A 146 9.01 -18.64 7.51
CA ASP A 146 9.48 -19.81 8.24
C ASP A 146 8.50 -20.97 8.01
N PRO A 147 8.86 -21.98 7.19
CA PRO A 147 7.97 -23.08 6.87
C PRO A 147 7.53 -23.92 8.09
N VAL A 148 8.32 -23.88 9.17
CA VAL A 148 8.02 -24.64 10.39
C VAL A 148 7.15 -23.83 11.35
N ASN A 149 7.52 -22.58 11.60
CA ASN A 149 6.80 -21.73 12.55
C ASN A 149 5.59 -21.03 11.92
N ASN A 150 5.67 -20.66 10.65
CA ASN A 150 4.65 -19.89 9.92
C ASN A 150 4.15 -20.62 8.66
N PRO A 151 3.75 -21.91 8.75
CA PRO A 151 3.19 -22.61 7.60
C PRO A 151 1.93 -21.91 7.10
N ILE A 152 1.56 -22.15 5.84
CA ILE A 152 0.38 -21.52 5.25
C ILE A 152 -0.91 -21.80 6.04
N GLU A 153 -1.00 -22.97 6.67
CA GLU A 153 -2.11 -23.39 7.55
C GLU A 153 -2.30 -22.40 8.71
N TYR A 154 -1.20 -21.97 9.32
CA TYR A 154 -1.25 -20.96 10.40
C TYR A 154 -1.81 -19.63 9.90
N VAL A 155 -1.37 -19.17 8.73
CA VAL A 155 -1.87 -17.91 8.14
C VAL A 155 -3.36 -18.03 7.83
N LEU A 156 -3.80 -19.14 7.24
CA LEU A 156 -5.20 -19.38 6.91
C LEU A 156 -6.08 -19.46 8.16
N GLU A 157 -5.64 -20.18 9.20
CA GLU A 157 -6.33 -20.24 10.48
C GLU A 157 -6.43 -18.85 11.13
N SER A 158 -5.34 -18.06 11.09
CA SER A 158 -5.33 -16.69 11.60
C SER A 158 -6.34 -15.80 10.88
N ILE A 159 -6.46 -15.91 9.56
CA ILE A 159 -7.47 -15.18 8.77
C ILE A 159 -8.89 -15.56 9.21
N GLN A 160 -9.17 -16.85 9.38
CA GLN A 160 -10.48 -17.32 9.84
C GLN A 160 -10.80 -16.79 11.25
N THR A 161 -9.84 -16.86 12.16
CA THR A 161 -9.96 -16.31 13.52
C THR A 161 -10.30 -14.82 13.46
N ILE A 162 -9.53 -14.03 12.71
CA ILE A 162 -9.74 -12.58 12.58
C ILE A 162 -11.14 -12.24 12.08
N TYR A 163 -11.63 -12.92 11.05
CA TYR A 163 -12.98 -12.68 10.51
C TYR A 163 -14.10 -13.14 11.45
N SER A 164 -13.84 -14.07 12.36
CA SER A 164 -14.82 -14.55 13.32
C SER A 164 -15.07 -13.58 14.48
N ILE A 165 -14.12 -12.67 14.76
CA ILE A 165 -14.18 -11.79 15.92
C ILE A 165 -15.16 -10.66 15.66
N LYS A 166 -16.16 -10.54 16.56
CA LYS A 166 -17.08 -9.41 16.61
C LYS A 166 -17.05 -8.86 18.02
N HIS A 167 -16.61 -7.64 18.16
CA HIS A 167 -16.49 -6.97 19.44
C HIS A 167 -17.22 -5.62 19.41
N LYS A 168 -18.25 -5.44 20.25
CA LYS A 168 -19.14 -4.27 20.22
C LYS A 168 -19.72 -4.07 18.80
N ASN A 169 -19.54 -2.86 18.21
CA ASN A 169 -19.87 -2.57 16.82
C ASN A 169 -18.70 -2.83 15.85
N GLY A 170 -17.59 -3.38 16.36
CA GLY A 170 -16.37 -3.66 15.58
C GLY A 170 -16.44 -4.99 14.87
N ALA A 171 -15.86 -5.04 13.68
CA ALA A 171 -15.52 -6.26 12.96
C ALA A 171 -14.42 -5.91 11.95
N ILE A 172 -13.42 -6.77 11.80
CA ILE A 172 -12.51 -6.66 10.67
C ILE A 172 -13.25 -7.16 9.44
N ARG A 173 -13.37 -6.29 8.45
CA ARG A 173 -14.13 -6.52 7.22
C ARG A 173 -13.24 -6.88 6.04
N ARG A 174 -11.91 -6.67 6.18
CA ARG A 174 -10.93 -6.96 5.15
C ARG A 174 -9.55 -7.21 5.72
N VAL A 175 -8.90 -8.26 5.21
CA VAL A 175 -7.53 -8.65 5.53
C VAL A 175 -6.73 -8.68 4.23
N ASN A 176 -5.72 -7.81 4.12
CA ASN A 176 -4.67 -7.91 3.12
C ASN A 176 -3.55 -8.78 3.69
N VAL A 177 -2.76 -9.41 2.84
CA VAL A 177 -1.72 -10.35 3.28
C VAL A 177 -0.39 -9.98 2.65
N ASN A 178 0.61 -9.81 3.50
CA ASN A 178 2.00 -9.61 3.12
C ASN A 178 2.84 -10.72 3.73
N ILE A 179 2.96 -11.81 3.00
CA ILE A 179 3.80 -12.97 3.31
C ILE A 179 4.75 -13.25 2.16
N ALA A 180 5.81 -14.01 2.41
CA ALA A 180 6.77 -14.39 1.40
C ALA A 180 6.13 -15.06 0.16
N ALA A 181 6.84 -15.00 -0.98
CA ALA A 181 6.43 -15.66 -2.21
C ALA A 181 6.13 -17.13 -1.97
N THR A 182 5.03 -17.62 -2.57
CA THR A 182 4.57 -19.00 -2.36
C THR A 182 4.07 -19.61 -3.68
N THR A 183 3.44 -20.79 -3.60
CA THR A 183 2.96 -21.54 -4.75
C THR A 183 1.59 -21.05 -5.22
N VAL A 184 1.24 -21.32 -6.49
CA VAL A 184 -0.10 -21.06 -7.06
C VAL A 184 -1.20 -21.68 -6.18
N GLU A 185 -0.99 -22.92 -5.68
CA GLU A 185 -1.95 -23.60 -4.81
C GLU A 185 -2.17 -22.84 -3.48
N ASN A 186 -1.10 -22.37 -2.85
CA ASN A 186 -1.22 -21.56 -1.62
C ASN A 186 -1.92 -20.22 -1.89
N TYR A 187 -1.66 -19.58 -3.02
CA TYR A 187 -2.39 -18.36 -3.42
C TYR A 187 -3.88 -18.63 -3.64
N ARG A 188 -4.24 -19.78 -4.23
CA ARG A 188 -5.64 -20.20 -4.36
C ARG A 188 -6.30 -20.36 -2.99
N ARG A 189 -5.63 -21.02 -2.05
CA ARG A 189 -6.11 -21.17 -0.67
C ARG A 189 -6.29 -19.83 0.04
N LEU A 190 -5.38 -18.86 -0.17
CA LEU A 190 -5.52 -17.50 0.35
C LEU A 190 -6.72 -16.77 -0.28
N LYS A 191 -6.93 -16.93 -1.58
CA LYS A 191 -8.13 -16.43 -2.28
C LYS A 191 -9.40 -16.97 -1.65
N ASP A 192 -9.46 -18.30 -1.44
CA ASP A 192 -10.61 -19.00 -0.85
C ASP A 192 -10.86 -18.56 0.60
N ALA A 193 -9.81 -18.23 1.35
CA ALA A 193 -9.91 -17.64 2.69
C ALA A 193 -10.47 -16.21 2.69
N GLY A 194 -10.66 -15.61 1.52
CA GLY A 194 -11.29 -14.29 1.36
C GLY A 194 -10.36 -13.13 1.64
N ILE A 195 -9.07 -13.22 1.32
CA ILE A 195 -8.15 -12.09 1.45
C ILE A 195 -8.50 -10.94 0.49
N GLY A 196 -7.98 -9.77 0.81
CA GLY A 196 -7.98 -8.61 -0.07
C GLY A 196 -6.86 -8.65 -1.09
N THR A 197 -5.97 -7.70 -0.95
CA THR A 197 -4.77 -7.59 -1.75
C THR A 197 -3.70 -8.52 -1.20
N TYR A 198 -3.05 -9.29 -2.06
CA TYR A 198 -1.76 -9.90 -1.76
C TYR A 198 -0.67 -8.87 -2.02
N ILE A 199 0.17 -8.59 -1.04
CA ILE A 199 1.21 -7.57 -1.11
C ILE A 199 2.57 -8.26 -0.95
N LEU A 200 3.50 -7.95 -1.85
CA LEU A 200 4.89 -8.36 -1.70
C LEU A 200 5.80 -7.28 -2.29
N PHE A 201 6.72 -6.78 -1.49
CA PHE A 201 7.71 -5.83 -1.98
C PHE A 201 8.85 -6.57 -2.65
N GLN A 202 9.25 -6.07 -3.82
CA GLN A 202 10.44 -6.57 -4.53
C GLN A 202 11.72 -6.28 -3.75
N GLU A 203 11.69 -5.28 -2.89
CA GLU A 203 12.80 -4.71 -2.15
C GLU A 203 13.78 -3.96 -3.06
N THR A 204 14.42 -4.65 -4.01
CA THR A 204 15.19 -4.08 -5.11
C THR A 204 14.98 -4.88 -6.40
N TYR A 205 14.89 -4.21 -7.53
CA TYR A 205 14.81 -4.82 -8.85
C TYR A 205 16.20 -5.14 -9.43
N HIS A 206 17.28 -4.59 -8.87
CA HIS A 206 18.64 -4.86 -9.31
C HIS A 206 19.11 -6.24 -8.82
N LYS A 207 19.16 -7.24 -9.72
CA LYS A 207 19.38 -8.65 -9.39
C LYS A 207 20.63 -8.89 -8.52
N GLU A 208 21.78 -8.32 -8.91
CA GLU A 208 23.03 -8.52 -8.16
C GLU A 208 22.92 -7.96 -6.73
N SER A 209 22.33 -6.79 -6.58
CA SER A 209 22.05 -6.20 -5.26
C SER A 209 21.03 -7.02 -4.48
N TYR A 210 19.99 -7.54 -5.15
CA TYR A 210 19.01 -8.42 -4.53
C TYR A 210 19.67 -9.66 -3.92
N GLU A 211 20.50 -10.38 -4.69
CA GLU A 211 21.20 -11.58 -4.24
C GLU A 211 22.18 -11.27 -3.08
N ARG A 212 22.87 -10.14 -3.14
CA ARG A 212 23.74 -9.66 -2.07
C ARG A 212 22.98 -9.30 -0.79
N LEU A 213 21.82 -8.68 -0.90
CA LEU A 213 20.97 -8.25 0.20
C LEU A 213 20.19 -9.41 0.83
N HIS A 214 20.02 -10.52 0.11
CA HIS A 214 19.37 -11.76 0.55
C HIS A 214 20.34 -12.95 0.51
N PRO A 215 21.43 -12.94 1.28
CA PRO A 215 22.53 -13.91 1.11
C PRO A 215 22.15 -15.37 1.44
N THR A 216 21.08 -15.60 2.17
CA THR A 216 20.64 -16.94 2.59
C THR A 216 19.12 -17.02 2.72
N GLY A 217 18.60 -18.24 2.60
CA GLY A 217 17.18 -18.56 2.74
C GLY A 217 16.43 -18.57 1.41
N PRO A 218 15.15 -18.96 1.41
CA PRO A 218 14.33 -19.04 0.20
C PRO A 218 14.22 -17.73 -0.56
N LYS A 219 14.18 -16.59 0.13
CA LYS A 219 14.08 -15.26 -0.47
C LYS A 219 15.30 -14.89 -1.33
N HIS A 220 16.41 -15.63 -1.26
CA HIS A 220 17.58 -15.44 -2.14
C HIS A 220 17.24 -15.65 -3.62
N ASP A 221 16.25 -16.47 -3.95
CA ASP A 221 15.85 -16.75 -5.34
C ASP A 221 15.12 -15.53 -5.93
N TYR A 222 15.87 -14.71 -6.67
CA TYR A 222 15.38 -13.49 -7.32
C TYR A 222 14.20 -13.78 -8.26
N ALA A 223 14.34 -14.79 -9.14
CA ALA A 223 13.31 -15.09 -10.11
C ALA A 223 12.01 -15.55 -9.42
N TYR A 224 12.13 -16.50 -8.50
CA TYR A 224 10.97 -16.99 -7.75
C TYR A 224 10.24 -15.87 -6.99
N HIS A 225 10.98 -14.94 -6.40
CA HIS A 225 10.40 -13.79 -5.70
C HIS A 225 9.75 -12.79 -6.67
N THR A 226 10.42 -12.42 -7.74
CA THR A 226 9.94 -11.43 -8.73
C THR A 226 8.67 -11.92 -9.46
N GLU A 227 8.58 -13.22 -9.73
CA GLU A 227 7.44 -13.87 -10.40
C GLU A 227 6.29 -14.22 -9.42
N ALA A 228 6.32 -13.75 -8.18
CA ALA A 228 5.31 -14.09 -7.17
C ALA A 228 3.92 -13.54 -7.53
N MET A 229 3.85 -12.35 -8.14
CA MET A 229 2.57 -11.75 -8.53
C MET A 229 1.89 -12.53 -9.65
N ASP A 230 2.66 -13.06 -10.61
CA ASP A 230 2.15 -13.95 -11.67
C ASP A 230 1.49 -15.18 -11.06
N ARG A 231 2.17 -15.84 -10.14
CA ARG A 231 1.62 -17.02 -9.45
C ARG A 231 0.39 -16.68 -8.58
N ALA A 232 0.38 -15.48 -7.97
CA ALA A 232 -0.76 -15.02 -7.19
C ALA A 232 -2.00 -14.81 -8.08
N MET A 233 -1.83 -14.17 -9.23
CA MET A 233 -2.91 -13.94 -10.19
C MET A 233 -3.36 -15.26 -10.86
N GLU A 234 -2.44 -16.17 -11.17
CA GLU A 234 -2.76 -17.53 -11.61
C GLU A 234 -3.55 -18.30 -10.56
N GLY A 235 -3.27 -18.10 -9.29
CA GLY A 235 -4.02 -18.63 -8.15
C GLY A 235 -5.41 -17.98 -7.96
N GLY A 236 -5.75 -16.97 -8.77
CA GLY A 236 -7.04 -16.30 -8.77
C GLY A 236 -7.13 -15.07 -7.86
N ILE A 237 -6.01 -14.56 -7.36
CA ILE A 237 -5.96 -13.29 -6.63
C ILE A 237 -6.02 -12.15 -7.65
N ASP A 238 -7.12 -11.40 -7.66
CA ASP A 238 -7.35 -10.32 -8.63
C ASP A 238 -6.61 -9.03 -8.29
N ASP A 239 -6.33 -8.80 -7.01
CA ASP A 239 -5.74 -7.57 -6.50
C ASP A 239 -4.36 -7.87 -5.91
N VAL A 240 -3.29 -7.47 -6.61
CA VAL A 240 -1.91 -7.59 -6.14
C VAL A 240 -1.31 -6.22 -5.84
N GLY A 241 -0.40 -6.17 -4.87
CA GLY A 241 0.31 -4.97 -4.45
C GLY A 241 1.82 -5.14 -4.56
N ILE A 242 2.45 -4.28 -5.32
CA ILE A 242 3.91 -4.25 -5.49
C ILE A 242 4.53 -3.10 -4.71
N GLY A 243 5.84 -3.10 -4.55
CA GLY A 243 6.57 -2.04 -3.89
C GLY A 243 8.08 -2.24 -3.94
N VAL A 244 8.79 -1.19 -3.58
CA VAL A 244 10.25 -1.16 -3.48
C VAL A 244 10.65 -0.54 -2.16
N LEU A 245 11.68 -1.06 -1.52
CA LEU A 245 12.28 -0.44 -0.35
C LEU A 245 13.37 0.55 -0.78
N PHE A 246 12.99 1.81 -0.96
CA PHE A 246 13.92 2.86 -1.37
C PHE A 246 15.02 3.07 -0.34
N GLY A 247 16.25 3.15 -0.81
CA GLY A 247 17.47 3.27 -0.03
C GLY A 247 18.39 2.06 -0.11
N LEU A 248 17.93 0.92 -0.62
CA LEU A 248 18.75 -0.28 -0.79
C LEU A 248 19.61 -0.22 -2.07
N GLU A 249 19.07 0.35 -3.13
CA GLU A 249 19.73 0.51 -4.41
C GLU A 249 19.38 1.88 -5.01
N LEU A 250 19.98 2.26 -6.14
CA LEU A 250 19.75 3.53 -6.83
C LEU A 250 18.27 3.72 -7.15
N TYR A 251 17.64 4.74 -6.58
CA TYR A 251 16.20 4.99 -6.72
C TYR A 251 15.70 5.09 -8.16
N ARG A 252 16.55 5.57 -9.09
CA ARG A 252 16.23 5.65 -10.52
C ARG A 252 16.07 4.26 -11.12
N TYR A 253 16.95 3.31 -10.75
CA TYR A 253 16.86 1.92 -11.17
C TYR A 253 15.59 1.27 -10.65
N GLU A 254 15.32 1.48 -9.37
CA GLU A 254 14.14 0.95 -8.70
C GLU A 254 12.84 1.49 -9.27
N PHE A 255 12.79 2.77 -9.60
CA PHE A 255 11.63 3.40 -10.22
C PHE A 255 11.35 2.80 -11.61
N ALA A 256 12.37 2.61 -12.44
CA ALA A 256 12.22 1.97 -13.75
C ALA A 256 11.73 0.53 -13.61
N GLY A 257 12.35 -0.28 -12.73
CA GLY A 257 11.96 -1.66 -12.47
C GLY A 257 10.52 -1.78 -11.94
N LEU A 258 10.12 -0.88 -11.06
CA LEU A 258 8.75 -0.84 -10.52
C LEU A 258 7.70 -0.59 -11.61
N LEU A 259 7.98 0.34 -12.53
CA LEU A 259 7.08 0.62 -13.66
C LEU A 259 7.07 -0.51 -14.67
N MET A 260 8.22 -1.13 -14.97
CA MET A 260 8.28 -2.32 -15.84
C MET A 260 7.48 -3.49 -15.25
N HIS A 261 7.50 -3.68 -13.92
CA HIS A 261 6.66 -4.69 -13.26
C HIS A 261 5.16 -4.36 -13.39
N ALA A 262 4.78 -3.09 -13.26
CA ALA A 262 3.39 -2.66 -13.50
C ALA A 262 2.96 -2.89 -14.96
N GLU A 263 3.83 -2.56 -15.93
CA GLU A 263 3.60 -2.81 -17.36
C GLU A 263 3.48 -4.30 -17.67
N HIS A 264 4.30 -5.13 -17.04
CA HIS A 264 4.25 -6.59 -17.17
C HIS A 264 2.88 -7.14 -16.72
N LEU A 265 2.44 -6.79 -15.51
CA LEU A 265 1.16 -7.25 -14.98
C LEU A 265 -0.01 -6.81 -15.88
N GLU A 266 0.00 -5.57 -16.37
CA GLU A 266 -1.03 -5.08 -17.30
C GLU A 266 -0.97 -5.82 -18.65
N SER A 267 0.24 -6.13 -19.15
CA SER A 267 0.44 -6.80 -20.42
C SER A 267 0.00 -8.27 -20.40
N VAL A 268 0.26 -8.99 -19.30
CA VAL A 268 -0.03 -10.42 -19.18
C VAL A 268 -1.46 -10.67 -18.72
N PHE A 269 -1.94 -9.91 -17.73
CA PHE A 269 -3.21 -10.15 -17.07
C PHE A 269 -4.30 -9.13 -17.44
N GLY A 270 -3.98 -8.10 -18.24
CA GLY A 270 -4.91 -7.02 -18.58
C GLY A 270 -5.20 -6.06 -17.40
N VAL A 271 -4.59 -6.29 -16.26
CA VAL A 271 -4.79 -5.55 -15.01
C VAL A 271 -3.44 -5.26 -14.37
N GLY A 272 -3.12 -4.00 -14.16
CA GLY A 272 -1.92 -3.59 -13.42
C GLY A 272 -2.08 -3.74 -11.91
N PRO A 273 -1.08 -3.35 -11.11
CA PRO A 273 -1.11 -3.50 -9.67
C PRO A 273 -2.25 -2.69 -9.04
N HIS A 274 -3.00 -3.33 -8.13
CA HIS A 274 -4.05 -2.66 -7.37
C HIS A 274 -3.46 -1.59 -6.44
N THR A 275 -2.27 -1.87 -5.87
CA THR A 275 -1.54 -0.92 -5.04
C THR A 275 -0.06 -0.90 -5.35
N ILE A 276 0.55 0.27 -5.16
CA ILE A 276 2.00 0.46 -5.13
C ILE A 276 2.37 1.06 -3.78
N SER A 277 3.30 0.40 -3.09
CA SER A 277 3.86 0.88 -1.82
C SER A 277 5.25 1.47 -2.05
N VAL A 278 5.54 2.57 -1.37
CA VAL A 278 6.79 3.32 -1.53
C VAL A 278 7.53 3.49 -0.18
N PRO A 279 7.88 2.39 0.52
CA PRO A 279 8.62 2.48 1.77
C PRO A 279 10.06 2.96 1.53
N ARG A 280 10.58 3.75 2.48
CA ARG A 280 12.02 4.03 2.60
C ARG A 280 12.61 3.21 3.74
N ILE A 281 13.91 2.86 3.65
CA ILE A 281 14.61 2.17 4.73
C ILE A 281 14.62 3.04 6.00
N ARG A 282 14.36 2.43 7.15
CA ARG A 282 14.31 3.07 8.46
C ARG A 282 15.11 2.25 9.47
N HIS A 283 15.48 2.90 10.56
CA HIS A 283 16.12 2.23 11.68
C HIS A 283 15.24 1.11 12.25
N ALA A 284 15.88 0.04 12.67
CA ALA A 284 15.30 -1.07 13.43
C ALA A 284 16.38 -1.74 14.25
N ASP A 285 16.03 -2.72 15.09
CA ASP A 285 17.04 -3.51 15.80
C ASP A 285 18.02 -4.17 14.82
N ASP A 286 19.30 -4.01 15.06
CA ASP A 286 20.41 -4.50 14.20
C ASP A 286 20.41 -3.92 12.75
N ILE A 287 19.64 -2.87 12.47
CA ILE A 287 19.54 -2.22 11.16
C ILE A 287 19.82 -0.72 11.29
N ASP A 288 20.95 -0.29 10.73
CA ASP A 288 21.32 1.12 10.62
C ASP A 288 21.12 1.59 9.16
N PRO A 289 20.18 2.51 8.88
CA PRO A 289 19.97 3.04 7.54
C PRO A 289 21.22 3.69 6.91
N SER A 290 22.13 4.21 7.74
CA SER A 290 23.38 4.82 7.25
C SER A 290 24.38 3.81 6.67
N ALA A 291 24.14 2.50 6.87
CA ALA A 291 24.91 1.44 6.22
C ALA A 291 24.54 1.22 4.74
N PHE A 292 23.53 1.94 4.25
CA PHE A 292 23.05 1.86 2.86
C PHE A 292 23.26 3.20 2.16
N ASP A 293 24.04 3.20 1.08
CA ASP A 293 24.53 4.41 0.40
C ASP A 293 23.47 5.11 -0.48
N ASN A 294 22.29 4.51 -0.67
CA ASN A 294 21.27 4.95 -1.62
C ASN A 294 20.04 5.61 -0.93
N GLY A 295 20.21 6.14 0.28
CA GLY A 295 19.15 6.88 0.97
C GLY A 295 18.63 8.06 0.14
N ILE A 296 17.32 8.33 0.19
CA ILE A 296 16.69 9.43 -0.53
C ILE A 296 16.08 10.44 0.44
N ASP A 297 16.19 11.72 0.09
CA ASP A 297 15.57 12.82 0.83
C ASP A 297 14.07 12.94 0.56
N ASP A 298 13.40 13.86 1.26
CA ASP A 298 11.96 14.06 1.14
C ASP A 298 11.56 14.70 -0.20
N ASP A 299 12.44 15.47 -0.85
CA ASP A 299 12.17 16.07 -2.16
C ASP A 299 12.18 15.00 -3.25
N THR A 300 13.20 14.15 -3.26
CA THR A 300 13.29 12.98 -4.15
C THR A 300 12.12 12.03 -3.92
N PHE A 301 11.78 11.76 -2.67
CA PHE A 301 10.65 10.90 -2.32
C PHE A 301 9.32 11.47 -2.84
N ALA A 302 9.06 12.75 -2.66
CA ALA A 302 7.86 13.41 -3.18
C ALA A 302 7.79 13.36 -4.71
N LYS A 303 8.93 13.55 -5.38
CA LYS A 303 9.04 13.45 -6.84
C LYS A 303 8.73 12.05 -7.35
N ILE A 304 9.28 11.01 -6.71
CA ILE A 304 8.97 9.61 -7.01
C ILE A 304 7.46 9.35 -6.91
N VAL A 305 6.84 9.76 -5.82
CA VAL A 305 5.39 9.59 -5.60
C VAL A 305 4.58 10.28 -6.69
N ALA A 306 4.91 11.53 -7.04
CA ALA A 306 4.22 12.27 -8.09
C ALA A 306 4.37 11.58 -9.45
N CYS A 307 5.58 11.16 -9.82
CA CYS A 307 5.85 10.48 -11.08
C CYS A 307 5.16 9.11 -11.17
N ILE A 308 5.11 8.32 -10.09
CA ILE A 308 4.32 7.07 -10.05
C ILE A 308 2.84 7.37 -10.27
N ARG A 309 2.27 8.40 -9.60
CA ARG A 309 0.87 8.78 -9.79
C ARG A 309 0.56 9.15 -11.23
N VAL A 310 1.48 9.86 -11.89
CA VAL A 310 1.32 10.26 -13.28
C VAL A 310 1.47 9.07 -14.25
N ALA A 311 2.41 8.16 -13.96
CA ALA A 311 2.70 7.00 -14.80
C ALA A 311 1.66 5.87 -14.66
N VAL A 312 1.17 5.62 -13.44
CA VAL A 312 0.20 4.56 -13.14
C VAL A 312 -1.04 5.19 -12.46
N PRO A 313 -1.86 5.93 -13.22
CA PRO A 313 -2.86 6.84 -12.66
C PRO A 313 -3.97 6.17 -11.86
N TYR A 314 -4.26 4.91 -12.12
CA TYR A 314 -5.33 4.12 -11.50
C TYR A 314 -4.92 3.39 -10.22
N THR A 315 -3.61 3.22 -9.95
CA THR A 315 -3.15 2.43 -8.80
C THR A 315 -3.43 3.13 -7.47
N GLY A 316 -3.76 2.35 -6.42
CA GLY A 316 -3.73 2.84 -5.06
C GLY A 316 -2.28 3.01 -4.59
N MET A 317 -1.92 4.15 -4.00
CA MET A 317 -0.58 4.35 -3.46
C MET A 317 -0.62 4.34 -1.94
N ILE A 318 0.31 3.60 -1.34
CA ILE A 318 0.37 3.37 0.11
C ILE A 318 1.62 4.00 0.71
N VAL A 319 1.42 4.71 1.82
CA VAL A 319 2.49 5.13 2.71
C VAL A 319 2.16 4.75 4.15
N SER A 320 3.13 4.23 4.89
CA SER A 320 2.94 3.76 6.26
C SER A 320 3.41 4.78 7.30
N THR A 321 3.24 4.45 8.58
CA THR A 321 3.78 5.20 9.73
C THR A 321 5.32 5.16 9.82
N ARG A 322 5.98 4.52 8.87
CA ARG A 322 7.43 4.57 8.63
C ARG A 322 7.89 6.00 8.32
N GLU A 323 7.03 6.80 7.67
CA GLU A 323 7.30 8.19 7.32
C GLU A 323 6.81 9.18 8.41
N SER A 324 7.50 10.33 8.53
CA SER A 324 7.09 11.41 9.43
C SER A 324 5.76 12.03 9.02
N GLN A 325 5.14 12.77 9.93
CA GLN A 325 3.90 13.49 9.64
C GLN A 325 4.05 14.43 8.45
N GLU A 326 5.13 15.21 8.40
CA GLU A 326 5.39 16.18 7.34
C GLU A 326 5.58 15.52 5.98
N SER A 327 6.36 14.43 5.94
CA SER A 327 6.57 13.66 4.72
C SER A 327 5.27 13.03 4.23
N ARG A 328 4.46 12.48 5.14
CA ARG A 328 3.14 11.91 4.80
C ARG A 328 2.17 12.97 4.27
N GLU A 329 2.12 14.15 4.88
CA GLU A 329 1.26 15.26 4.43
C GLU A 329 1.61 15.69 3.00
N ARG A 330 2.90 15.82 2.70
CA ARG A 330 3.37 16.16 1.36
C ARG A 330 2.95 15.14 0.31
N VAL A 331 3.20 13.85 0.55
CA VAL A 331 2.90 12.80 -0.44
C VAL A 331 1.42 12.47 -0.55
N LEU A 332 0.63 12.70 0.51
CA LEU A 332 -0.83 12.66 0.44
C LEU A 332 -1.38 13.61 -0.61
N SER A 333 -0.82 14.82 -0.71
CA SER A 333 -1.25 15.79 -1.71
C SER A 333 -0.90 15.35 -3.14
N LEU A 334 0.20 14.62 -3.34
CA LEU A 334 0.76 14.28 -4.65
C LEU A 334 0.22 12.97 -5.24
N GLY A 335 -0.17 12.00 -4.41
CA GLY A 335 -0.57 10.73 -5.01
C GLY A 335 -1.08 9.66 -4.05
N VAL A 336 -0.66 9.69 -2.80
CA VAL A 336 -1.01 8.67 -1.82
C VAL A 336 -2.51 8.66 -1.53
N SER A 337 -3.11 7.48 -1.52
CA SER A 337 -4.55 7.26 -1.31
C SER A 337 -4.88 6.33 -0.13
N GLN A 338 -3.85 5.69 0.44
CA GLN A 338 -4.00 4.77 1.58
C GLN A 338 -2.87 4.99 2.58
N ILE A 339 -3.20 5.02 3.86
CA ILE A 339 -2.21 5.14 4.94
C ILE A 339 -2.52 4.20 6.10
N SER A 340 -1.49 3.76 6.79
CA SER A 340 -1.65 3.14 8.10
C SER A 340 -1.76 4.19 9.21
N GLY A 341 -2.41 3.86 10.31
CA GLY A 341 -2.57 4.76 11.44
C GLY A 341 -2.74 4.04 12.76
N GLY A 342 -2.22 4.61 13.85
CA GLY A 342 -2.22 3.97 15.16
C GLY A 342 -1.52 2.61 15.13
N SER A 343 -0.38 2.54 14.41
CA SER A 343 0.28 1.27 14.08
C SER A 343 1.26 0.83 15.17
N SER A 344 1.29 -0.49 15.42
CA SER A 344 2.43 -1.18 16.03
C SER A 344 3.10 -2.07 14.97
N THR A 345 4.42 -2.12 14.96
CA THR A 345 5.23 -2.97 14.08
C THR A 345 5.85 -4.16 14.80
N SER A 346 5.46 -4.36 16.05
CA SER A 346 5.85 -5.49 16.88
C SER A 346 4.81 -6.60 16.87
N VAL A 347 5.25 -7.83 17.14
CA VAL A 347 4.35 -8.98 17.28
C VAL A 347 3.64 -8.91 18.63
N GLY A 348 2.32 -8.62 18.64
CA GLY A 348 1.53 -8.51 19.86
C GLY A 348 1.55 -7.11 20.51
N GLY A 349 1.85 -6.06 19.73
CA GLY A 349 2.04 -4.70 20.26
C GLY A 349 0.76 -3.84 20.39
N TYR A 350 -0.43 -4.38 20.13
CA TYR A 350 -1.69 -3.62 20.29
C TYR A 350 -2.37 -3.85 21.65
N TYR A 351 -2.38 -5.08 22.12
CA TYR A 351 -3.00 -5.43 23.40
C TYR A 351 -2.04 -5.20 24.55
N GLU A 352 -0.82 -5.71 24.45
CA GLU A 352 0.24 -5.45 25.42
C GLU A 352 0.99 -4.21 24.94
N LYS A 353 0.93 -3.10 25.68
CA LYS A 353 1.82 -1.98 25.41
C LYS A 353 3.25 -2.51 25.52
N GLU A 354 4.04 -2.27 24.47
CA GLU A 354 5.44 -2.67 24.42
C GLU A 354 6.14 -2.25 25.70
N ALA A 355 6.83 -3.20 26.35
CA ALA A 355 7.77 -2.85 27.41
C ALA A 355 8.88 -2.02 26.76
N GLU A 356 9.45 -1.04 27.45
CA GLU A 356 10.51 -0.16 26.95
C GLU A 356 11.74 -0.92 26.36
N GLU A 357 11.83 -2.23 26.60
CA GLU A 357 12.90 -3.13 26.13
C GLU A 357 12.44 -4.10 25.02
N ASP A 358 11.24 -3.96 24.46
CA ASP A 358 10.79 -4.86 23.38
C ASP A 358 11.37 -4.41 22.03
N ASN A 359 12.40 -5.12 21.57
CA ASN A 359 13.07 -4.91 20.27
C ASN A 359 12.46 -5.76 19.15
N SER A 360 11.21 -6.20 19.27
CA SER A 360 10.56 -7.09 18.31
C SER A 360 9.99 -6.38 17.08
N ALA A 361 10.03 -5.05 17.03
CA ALA A 361 9.53 -4.24 15.93
C ALA A 361 10.28 -4.49 14.61
N GLN A 362 9.56 -4.53 13.51
CA GLN A 362 10.18 -4.66 12.19
C GLN A 362 10.90 -3.38 11.75
N PHE A 363 10.44 -2.22 12.20
CA PHE A 363 11.07 -0.91 12.01
C PHE A 363 10.51 0.07 13.03
N ASP A 364 11.27 1.14 13.28
CA ASP A 364 10.83 2.21 14.15
C ASP A 364 9.71 3.03 13.50
N VAL A 365 8.63 3.23 14.24
CA VAL A 365 7.49 4.04 13.79
C VAL A 365 7.83 5.52 13.95
N SER A 366 7.80 6.28 12.85
CA SER A 366 8.06 7.73 12.87
C SER A 366 6.81 8.54 13.22
N ASP A 367 5.63 8.07 12.84
CA ASP A 367 4.35 8.71 13.19
C ASP A 367 3.59 7.88 14.23
N ASN A 368 3.78 8.24 15.50
CA ASN A 368 3.25 7.53 16.67
C ASN A 368 1.86 8.00 17.12
N ARG A 369 1.19 8.83 16.32
CA ARG A 369 -0.14 9.35 16.66
C ARG A 369 -1.17 8.22 16.72
N THR A 370 -2.13 8.37 17.63
CA THR A 370 -3.30 7.49 17.72
C THR A 370 -4.13 7.54 16.44
N LEU A 371 -4.96 6.54 16.20
CA LEU A 371 -5.85 6.53 15.04
C LEU A 371 -6.78 7.76 15.03
N ASP A 372 -7.31 8.18 16.18
CA ASP A 372 -8.19 9.35 16.27
C ASP A 372 -7.48 10.67 15.92
N GLU A 373 -6.23 10.83 16.35
CA GLU A 373 -5.40 11.98 15.98
C GLU A 373 -5.13 12.02 14.48
N ILE A 374 -4.88 10.87 13.86
CA ILE A 374 -4.67 10.76 12.40
C ILE A 374 -5.96 11.02 11.63
N VAL A 375 -7.09 10.49 12.09
CA VAL A 375 -8.41 10.76 11.49
C VAL A 375 -8.72 12.25 11.54
N LYS A 376 -8.50 12.88 12.70
CA LYS A 376 -8.68 14.33 12.86
C LYS A 376 -7.75 15.12 11.95
N TRP A 377 -6.46 14.79 11.91
CA TRP A 377 -5.47 15.45 11.06
C TRP A 377 -5.84 15.38 9.57
N LEU A 378 -6.28 14.23 9.07
CA LEU A 378 -6.75 14.09 7.70
C LEU A 378 -7.93 15.02 7.40
N MET A 379 -8.90 15.11 8.32
CA MET A 379 -10.06 16.00 8.16
C MET A 379 -9.67 17.48 8.21
N ASP A 380 -8.71 17.86 9.05
CA ASP A 380 -8.16 19.21 9.10
C ASP A 380 -7.46 19.60 7.78
N LEU A 381 -6.90 18.61 7.06
CA LEU A 381 -6.31 18.79 5.71
C LEU A 381 -7.36 18.74 4.57
N GLY A 382 -8.63 18.55 4.87
CA GLY A 382 -9.71 18.44 3.89
C GLY A 382 -9.86 17.07 3.26
N TYR A 383 -9.24 16.02 3.83
CA TYR A 383 -9.43 14.66 3.38
C TYR A 383 -10.55 13.95 4.13
N VAL A 384 -11.17 12.97 3.48
CA VAL A 384 -12.17 12.09 4.08
C VAL A 384 -11.52 10.77 4.49
N PRO A 385 -11.30 10.51 5.79
CA PRO A 385 -10.85 9.20 6.26
C PRO A 385 -11.87 8.12 5.89
N SER A 386 -11.41 7.03 5.28
CA SER A 386 -12.26 5.96 4.78
C SER A 386 -11.90 4.61 5.39
N PHE A 387 -12.86 3.98 6.04
CA PHE A 387 -12.75 2.60 6.52
C PHE A 387 -13.48 1.62 5.60
N CYS A 388 -13.73 2.03 4.36
CA CYS A 388 -14.47 1.27 3.36
C CYS A 388 -13.75 -0.02 2.96
N THR A 389 -14.50 -1.12 2.89
CA THR A 389 -14.07 -2.44 2.42
C THR A 389 -15.05 -3.01 1.38
N ALA A 390 -15.90 -2.16 0.79
CA ALA A 390 -17.03 -2.61 -0.03
C ALA A 390 -16.59 -3.29 -1.33
N CYS A 391 -15.56 -2.79 -2.03
CA CYS A 391 -15.19 -3.28 -3.35
C CYS A 391 -14.96 -4.79 -3.37
N TYR A 392 -14.20 -5.31 -2.44
CA TYR A 392 -13.96 -6.77 -2.33
C TYR A 392 -15.23 -7.57 -2.04
N ARG A 393 -16.12 -7.03 -1.23
CA ARG A 393 -17.33 -7.71 -0.76
C ARG A 393 -18.46 -7.66 -1.79
N GLU A 394 -18.38 -6.72 -2.73
CA GLU A 394 -19.33 -6.54 -3.85
C GLU A 394 -18.75 -7.05 -5.18
N GLY A 395 -17.66 -7.83 -5.14
CA GLY A 395 -17.00 -8.38 -6.32
C GLY A 395 -16.47 -7.33 -7.30
N ARG A 396 -16.08 -6.15 -6.78
CA ARG A 396 -15.42 -5.09 -7.54
C ARG A 396 -13.92 -5.18 -7.31
N THR A 397 -13.29 -6.20 -7.89
CA THR A 397 -11.86 -6.48 -7.83
C THR A 397 -11.29 -6.64 -9.24
N GLY A 398 -9.98 -6.64 -9.39
CA GLY A 398 -9.30 -6.85 -10.66
C GLY A 398 -9.78 -5.90 -11.77
N ASP A 399 -10.05 -6.46 -12.94
CA ASP A 399 -10.50 -5.70 -14.13
C ASP A 399 -11.79 -4.88 -13.88
N ARG A 400 -12.74 -5.43 -13.13
CA ARG A 400 -13.98 -4.72 -12.80
C ARG A 400 -13.70 -3.45 -11.97
N PHE A 401 -12.80 -3.52 -11.01
CA PHE A 401 -12.38 -2.35 -10.23
C PHE A 401 -11.67 -1.33 -11.11
N MET A 402 -10.71 -1.77 -11.92
CA MET A 402 -9.94 -0.90 -12.83
C MET A 402 -10.83 -0.22 -13.85
N SER A 403 -11.81 -0.92 -14.41
CA SER A 403 -12.80 -0.34 -15.34
C SER A 403 -13.61 0.78 -14.68
N LEU A 404 -14.05 0.59 -13.43
CA LEU A 404 -14.76 1.62 -12.66
C LEU A 404 -13.85 2.82 -12.34
N CYS A 405 -12.58 2.58 -12.05
CA CYS A 405 -11.61 3.64 -11.85
C CYS A 405 -11.36 4.43 -13.15
N LYS A 406 -11.02 3.75 -14.24
CA LYS A 406 -10.73 4.37 -15.56
C LYS A 406 -11.91 5.17 -16.10
N SER A 407 -13.15 4.75 -15.82
CA SER A 407 -14.37 5.47 -16.23
C SER A 407 -14.82 6.58 -15.26
N GLY A 408 -14.18 6.74 -14.12
CA GLY A 408 -14.58 7.67 -13.05
C GLY A 408 -15.84 7.26 -12.28
N GLN A 409 -16.49 6.15 -12.64
CA GLN A 409 -17.73 5.69 -11.98
C GLN A 409 -17.49 5.23 -10.54
N ILE A 410 -16.24 4.90 -10.20
CA ILE A 410 -15.85 4.51 -8.83
C ILE A 410 -16.21 5.58 -7.78
N GLN A 411 -16.22 6.85 -8.14
CA GLN A 411 -16.58 7.96 -7.24
C GLN A 411 -18.02 7.86 -6.74
N ASN A 412 -18.96 7.31 -7.54
CA ASN A 412 -20.35 7.09 -7.14
C ASN A 412 -20.52 6.02 -6.04
N CYS A 413 -19.50 5.22 -5.77
CA CYS A 413 -19.49 4.21 -4.72
C CYS A 413 -18.54 4.59 -3.57
N CYS A 414 -17.35 5.07 -3.93
CA CYS A 414 -16.27 5.25 -2.97
C CYS A 414 -16.49 6.41 -2.00
N LEU A 415 -16.93 7.58 -2.47
CA LEU A 415 -17.23 8.71 -1.59
C LEU A 415 -18.43 8.38 -0.67
N PRO A 416 -19.58 7.89 -1.17
CA PRO A 416 -20.68 7.43 -0.30
C PRO A 416 -20.23 6.44 0.79
N ASN A 417 -19.47 5.41 0.41
CA ASN A 417 -18.96 4.42 1.36
C ASN A 417 -17.98 5.03 2.38
N ALA A 418 -17.13 5.97 1.95
CA ALA A 418 -16.21 6.67 2.86
C ALA A 418 -16.99 7.47 3.91
N LEU A 419 -18.00 8.23 3.49
CA LEU A 419 -18.82 9.04 4.42
C LEU A 419 -19.60 8.18 5.41
N MET A 420 -20.17 7.06 4.97
CA MET A 420 -20.89 6.14 5.87
C MET A 420 -19.94 5.46 6.86
N THR A 421 -18.78 5.00 6.43
CA THR A 421 -17.82 4.38 7.34
C THR A 421 -17.15 5.39 8.26
N LEU A 422 -16.95 6.63 7.81
CA LEU A 422 -16.52 7.73 8.70
C LEU A 422 -17.59 8.01 9.78
N LYS A 423 -18.89 8.07 9.40
CA LYS A 423 -19.98 8.25 10.36
C LYS A 423 -20.01 7.15 11.42
N GLU A 424 -19.81 5.88 11.02
CA GLU A 424 -19.66 4.77 11.97
C GLU A 424 -18.52 5.05 12.96
N TYR A 425 -17.35 5.46 12.44
CA TYR A 425 -16.20 5.79 13.27
C TYR A 425 -16.49 6.93 14.26
N LEU A 426 -17.09 8.02 13.78
CA LEU A 426 -17.39 9.19 14.60
C LEU A 426 -18.35 8.89 15.76
N ILE A 427 -19.26 7.94 15.59
CA ILE A 427 -20.21 7.54 16.63
C ILE A 427 -19.59 6.59 17.63
N ASP A 428 -18.83 5.60 17.12
CA ASP A 428 -18.39 4.48 17.94
C ASP A 428 -17.04 4.70 18.64
N TYR A 429 -16.16 5.56 18.08
CA TYR A 429 -14.74 5.60 18.50
C TYR A 429 -14.18 7.01 18.70
N ALA A 430 -14.70 8.01 17.98
CA ALA A 430 -14.07 9.32 17.92
C ALA A 430 -14.19 10.12 19.23
N ALA A 431 -13.13 10.88 19.55
CA ALA A 431 -13.16 11.91 20.57
C ALA A 431 -14.16 13.04 20.19
N PRO A 432 -14.70 13.77 21.16
CA PRO A 432 -15.74 14.80 20.91
C PRO A 432 -15.36 15.83 19.84
N LYS A 433 -14.10 16.29 19.84
CA LYS A 433 -13.60 17.26 18.84
C LYS A 433 -13.48 16.68 17.44
N THR A 434 -12.99 15.44 17.33
CA THR A 434 -12.91 14.68 16.08
C THR A 434 -14.29 14.47 15.50
N LYS A 435 -15.26 14.12 16.35
CA LYS A 435 -16.67 13.96 15.97
C LYS A 435 -17.25 15.25 15.42
N GLU A 436 -17.07 16.39 16.11
CA GLU A 436 -17.59 17.69 15.66
C GLU A 436 -17.08 18.05 14.25
N ILE A 437 -15.76 17.89 14.01
CA ILE A 437 -15.13 18.19 12.72
C ILE A 437 -15.67 17.25 11.64
N GLY A 438 -15.76 15.95 11.94
CA GLY A 438 -16.21 14.94 11.01
C GLY A 438 -17.67 15.10 10.59
N GLU A 439 -18.55 15.47 11.52
CA GLU A 439 -19.96 15.74 11.18
C GLU A 439 -20.12 16.91 10.21
N LYS A 440 -19.35 17.97 10.38
CA LYS A 440 -19.33 19.11 9.46
C LYS A 440 -18.82 18.67 8.07
N LEU A 441 -17.70 17.95 8.04
CA LEU A 441 -17.12 17.44 6.80
C LEU A 441 -18.11 16.55 6.03
N ILE A 442 -18.80 15.63 6.70
CA ILE A 442 -19.80 14.75 6.07
C ILE A 442 -20.90 15.57 5.40
N LEU A 443 -21.42 16.61 6.08
CA LEU A 443 -22.48 17.45 5.53
C LEU A 443 -22.05 18.24 4.28
N GLU A 444 -20.78 18.63 4.20
CA GLU A 444 -20.20 19.30 3.05
C GLU A 444 -19.97 18.33 1.90
N GLU A 445 -19.35 17.19 2.19
CA GLU A 445 -18.95 16.21 1.18
C GLU A 445 -20.13 15.46 0.53
N ILE A 446 -21.25 15.31 1.20
CA ILE A 446 -22.47 14.76 0.57
C ILE A 446 -22.85 15.54 -0.69
N LYS A 447 -22.64 16.87 -0.70
CA LYS A 447 -22.97 17.74 -1.82
C LYS A 447 -22.08 17.46 -3.05
N SER A 448 -20.91 16.89 -2.84
CA SER A 448 -19.94 16.52 -3.89
C SER A 448 -20.30 15.21 -4.59
N ILE A 449 -21.25 14.43 -4.08
CA ILE A 449 -21.71 13.19 -4.72
C ILE A 449 -22.48 13.56 -6.01
N PRO A 450 -22.04 13.07 -7.20
CA PRO A 450 -22.59 13.56 -8.47
C PRO A 450 -24.09 13.30 -8.69
N LYS A 451 -24.62 12.20 -8.11
CA LYS A 451 -26.01 11.78 -8.31
C LYS A 451 -26.87 12.11 -7.10
N GLU A 452 -27.87 12.97 -7.24
CA GLU A 452 -28.79 13.38 -6.18
C GLU A 452 -29.48 12.18 -5.49
N LYS A 453 -29.92 11.19 -6.28
CA LYS A 453 -30.50 9.95 -5.73
C LYS A 453 -29.54 9.21 -4.78
N ILE A 454 -28.22 9.23 -5.05
CA ILE A 454 -27.22 8.64 -4.16
C ILE A 454 -27.07 9.49 -2.90
N GLN A 455 -27.08 10.83 -3.03
CA GLN A 455 -27.05 11.72 -1.87
C GLN A 455 -28.22 11.43 -0.91
N GLU A 456 -29.43 11.24 -1.43
CA GLU A 456 -30.62 10.89 -0.64
C GLU A 456 -30.44 9.55 0.11
N ILE A 457 -29.95 8.52 -0.59
CA ILE A 457 -29.67 7.21 0.03
C ILE A 457 -28.62 7.35 1.13
N VAL A 458 -27.54 8.11 0.90
CA VAL A 458 -26.51 8.36 1.91
C VAL A 458 -27.13 9.05 3.13
N ARG A 459 -27.89 10.12 2.94
CA ARG A 459 -28.56 10.81 4.08
C ARG A 459 -29.43 9.87 4.90
N LYS A 460 -30.21 9.01 4.23
CA LYS A 460 -31.02 8.00 4.89
C LYS A 460 -30.16 7.02 5.70
N ASN A 461 -29.08 6.51 5.11
CA ASN A 461 -28.21 5.56 5.76
C ASN A 461 -27.44 6.19 6.94
N LEU A 462 -27.06 7.47 6.86
CA LEU A 462 -26.45 8.17 7.98
C LEU A 462 -27.40 8.24 9.19
N VAL A 463 -28.70 8.46 8.99
CA VAL A 463 -29.71 8.41 10.05
C VAL A 463 -29.83 6.99 10.63
N GLU A 464 -29.78 5.97 9.79
CA GLU A 464 -29.81 4.58 10.27
C GLU A 464 -28.55 4.21 11.06
N ILE A 465 -27.39 4.76 10.71
CA ILE A 465 -26.15 4.59 11.47
C ILE A 465 -26.29 5.23 12.88
N GLU A 466 -26.95 6.38 13.00
CA GLU A 466 -27.27 7.01 14.30
C GLU A 466 -28.17 6.14 15.17
N LYS A 467 -29.06 5.34 14.56
CA LYS A 467 -29.91 4.38 15.26
C LYS A 467 -29.20 3.08 15.65
N GLY A 468 -27.92 2.94 15.33
CA GLY A 468 -27.12 1.77 15.66
C GLY A 468 -26.92 0.76 14.53
N ASN A 469 -27.51 0.97 13.35
CA ASN A 469 -27.25 0.12 12.18
C ASN A 469 -25.85 0.38 11.64
N ARG A 470 -25.19 -0.65 11.11
CA ARG A 470 -23.81 -0.59 10.62
C ARG A 470 -23.66 -1.32 9.28
N ASP A 471 -22.53 -1.08 8.64
CA ASP A 471 -22.06 -1.84 7.47
C ASP A 471 -22.88 -1.60 6.19
N PHE A 472 -23.36 -0.37 6.01
CA PHE A 472 -23.96 0.06 4.76
C PHE A 472 -22.90 0.17 3.66
N ARG A 473 -23.27 -0.23 2.43
CA ARG A 473 -22.38 -0.19 1.26
C ARG A 473 -23.17 -0.04 -0.04
N PHE A 474 -22.46 0.59 -0.99
CA PHE A 474 -22.87 0.71 -2.39
C PHE A 474 -22.08 -0.24 -3.26
#